data_8632b64b4f6b4a1101ef5bb790d2fe24
#
_entry.id   8632b64b4f6b4a1101ef5bb790d2fe24
#
_cell.length_a   1.000
_cell.length_b   1.000
_cell.length_c   1.000
_cell.angle_alpha   90.00
_cell.angle_beta   90.00
_cell.angle_gamma   90.00
#
_symmetry.space_group_name_H-M   'P 1'
#
loop_
_entity.id
_entity.type
_entity.pdbx_description
1 polymer ?
#
loop_
_entity_poly.entity_id
_entity_poly.type
_entity_poly.pdbx_seq_one_letter_code
_entity_poly.pdbx_strand_id
1 'polypeptide(L)'
;MIQGLDKLQRDLKSAQKTFEGLDGELCTVKFDPYDPSSIERAIQTVNDTIDTKVGAYSSNPFVAPLIEGMKESYRARIIEQAAERRLAGEKE
;
A
#
# COMPACT_ATOMS: atom_id res chain seq x y z
N MET A 1 -21.44 -22.62 17.29
CA MET A 1 -20.00 -22.52 17.59
C MET A 1 -19.29 -21.66 16.57
N ILE A 2 -18.43 -20.80 17.03
CA ILE A 2 -17.95 -19.66 16.25
C ILE A 2 -16.52 -19.87 15.72
N GLN A 3 -16.27 -21.06 15.18
CA GLN A 3 -14.92 -21.40 14.66
C GLN A 3 -14.52 -20.53 13.47
N GLY A 4 -15.46 -20.23 12.58
CA GLY A 4 -15.22 -19.38 11.43
C GLY A 4 -14.88 -17.95 11.84
N LEU A 5 -15.52 -17.46 12.90
CA LEU A 5 -15.30 -16.11 13.41
C LEU A 5 -13.91 -16.00 14.06
N ASP A 6 -13.49 -17.04 14.81
CA ASP A 6 -12.17 -17.05 15.44
C ASP A 6 -11.05 -17.02 14.39
N LYS A 7 -11.22 -17.78 13.32
CA LYS A 7 -10.26 -17.79 12.21
C LYS A 7 -10.21 -16.42 11.54
N LEU A 8 -11.38 -15.82 11.31
CA LEU A 8 -11.50 -14.50 10.71
C LEU A 8 -10.76 -13.45 11.55
N GLN A 9 -10.98 -13.48 12.88
CA GLN A 9 -10.33 -12.54 13.78
C GLN A 9 -8.81 -12.70 13.78
N ARG A 10 -8.31 -13.93 13.72
CA ARG A 10 -6.87 -14.18 13.64
C ARG A 10 -6.30 -13.68 12.33
N ASP A 11 -6.98 -13.93 11.22
CA ASP A 11 -6.54 -13.48 9.90
C ASP A 11 -6.51 -11.95 9.84
N LEU A 12 -7.53 -11.29 10.39
CA LEU A 12 -7.58 -9.84 10.43
C LEU A 12 -6.45 -9.26 11.28
N LYS A 13 -6.16 -9.87 12.43
CA LYS A 13 -5.05 -9.44 13.29
C LYS A 13 -3.71 -9.60 12.60
N SER A 14 -3.51 -10.75 11.95
CA SER A 14 -2.27 -11.01 11.21
C SER A 14 -2.11 -10.03 10.06
N ALA A 15 -3.19 -9.76 9.32
CA ALA A 15 -3.18 -8.80 8.23
C ALA A 15 -2.86 -7.39 8.74
N GLN A 16 -3.44 -6.99 9.87
CA GLN A 16 -3.17 -5.69 10.46
C GLN A 16 -1.69 -5.52 10.82
N LYS A 17 -1.09 -6.52 11.44
CA LYS A 17 0.34 -6.49 11.78
C LYS A 17 1.19 -6.37 10.54
N THR A 18 0.83 -7.11 9.49
CA THR A 18 1.54 -7.05 8.21
C THR A 18 1.41 -5.67 7.60
N PHE A 19 0.20 -5.08 7.64
CA PHE A 19 -0.05 -3.74 7.12
C PHE A 19 0.76 -2.67 7.86
N GLU A 20 0.86 -2.78 9.17
CA GLU A 20 1.65 -1.83 9.98
C GLU A 20 3.13 -1.87 9.62
N GLY A 21 3.69 -3.09 9.48
CA GLY A 21 5.07 -3.25 9.06
C GLY A 21 5.29 -2.76 7.63
N LEU A 22 4.32 -3.02 6.77
CA LEU A 22 4.36 -2.63 5.37
C LEU A 22 4.35 -1.11 5.20
N ASP A 23 3.58 -0.41 6.03
CA ASP A 23 3.52 1.05 5.98
C ASP A 23 4.90 1.68 6.18
N GLY A 24 5.66 1.20 7.16
CA GLY A 24 7.02 1.67 7.38
C GLY A 24 7.93 1.36 6.19
N GLU A 25 7.80 0.19 5.60
CA GLU A 25 8.58 -0.23 4.45
C GLU A 25 8.26 0.61 3.21
N LEU A 26 6.98 0.88 2.97
CA LEU A 26 6.53 1.64 1.80
C LEU A 26 6.84 3.13 1.90
N CYS A 27 7.05 3.66 3.09
CA CYS A 27 7.47 5.06 3.28
C CYS A 27 8.85 5.34 2.71
N THR A 28 9.65 4.31 2.46
CA THR A 28 11.02 4.47 1.93
C THR A 28 11.09 4.41 0.42
N VAL A 29 9.99 4.21 -0.28
CA VAL A 29 9.98 4.16 -1.74
C VAL A 29 10.30 5.54 -2.30
N LYS A 30 11.35 5.61 -3.12
CA LYS A 30 11.83 6.85 -3.71
C LYS A 30 11.45 6.94 -5.18
N PHE A 31 11.20 8.16 -5.64
CA PHE A 31 10.87 8.42 -7.03
C PHE A 31 11.20 9.86 -7.39
N ASP A 32 11.33 10.11 -8.72
CA ASP A 32 11.55 11.45 -9.25
C ASP A 32 10.18 12.09 -9.54
N PRO A 33 9.80 13.17 -8.84
CA PRO A 33 8.47 13.78 -9.02
C PRO A 33 8.27 14.43 -10.38
N TYR A 34 9.35 14.65 -11.13
CA TYR A 34 9.29 15.25 -12.48
C TYR A 34 9.26 14.22 -13.60
N ASP A 35 9.45 12.94 -13.27
CA ASP A 35 9.47 11.86 -14.26
C ASP A 35 8.26 10.96 -14.09
N PRO A 36 7.26 11.04 -15.00
CA PRO A 36 6.08 10.17 -14.91
C PRO A 36 6.40 8.69 -14.89
N SER A 37 7.45 8.27 -15.61
CA SER A 37 7.88 6.87 -15.60
C SER A 37 8.38 6.44 -14.23
N SER A 38 9.09 7.32 -13.53
CA SER A 38 9.57 7.06 -12.18
C SER A 38 8.40 6.91 -11.21
N ILE A 39 7.38 7.75 -11.33
CA ILE A 39 6.17 7.70 -10.51
C ILE A 39 5.43 6.39 -10.74
N GLU A 40 5.26 5.99 -12.01
CA GLU A 40 4.61 4.72 -12.36
C GLU A 40 5.36 3.51 -11.79
N ARG A 41 6.69 3.52 -11.87
CA ARG A 41 7.51 2.45 -11.31
C ARG A 41 7.40 2.40 -9.80
N ALA A 42 7.31 3.54 -9.14
CA ALA A 42 7.13 3.60 -7.68
C ALA A 42 5.78 2.99 -7.30
N ILE A 43 4.71 3.32 -8.02
CA ILE A 43 3.39 2.76 -7.80
C ILE A 43 3.42 1.25 -8.01
N GLN A 44 4.07 0.78 -9.08
CA GLN A 44 4.19 -0.65 -9.36
C GLN A 44 4.97 -1.36 -8.24
N THR A 45 6.05 -0.76 -7.76
CA THR A 45 6.84 -1.32 -6.65
C THR A 45 5.99 -1.46 -5.40
N VAL A 46 5.19 -0.45 -5.09
CA VAL A 46 4.28 -0.47 -3.94
C VAL A 46 3.26 -1.61 -4.10
N ASN A 47 2.63 -1.71 -5.27
CA ASN A 47 1.65 -2.76 -5.53
C ASN A 47 2.26 -4.15 -5.41
N ASP A 48 3.46 -4.35 -5.98
CA ASP A 48 4.15 -5.63 -5.92
C ASP A 48 4.54 -5.98 -4.48
N THR A 49 4.98 -5.00 -3.71
CA THR A 49 5.32 -5.20 -2.30
C THR A 49 4.10 -5.60 -1.49
N ILE A 50 2.99 -4.93 -1.72
CA ILE A 50 1.72 -5.27 -1.05
C ILE A 50 1.31 -6.70 -1.41
N ASP A 51 1.33 -7.06 -2.70
CA ASP A 51 0.96 -8.40 -3.15
C ASP A 51 1.86 -9.47 -2.54
N THR A 52 3.16 -9.21 -2.44
CA THR A 52 4.11 -10.14 -1.86
C THR A 52 3.86 -10.35 -0.37
N LYS A 53 3.58 -9.27 0.36
CA LYS A 53 3.43 -9.34 1.82
C LYS A 53 2.06 -9.86 2.26
N VAL A 54 1.00 -9.49 1.55
CA VAL A 54 -0.37 -9.80 1.98
C VAL A 54 -1.14 -10.67 0.98
N GLY A 55 -0.50 -11.12 -0.10
CA GLY A 55 -1.14 -11.95 -1.12
C GLY A 55 -1.75 -13.23 -0.56
N ALA A 56 -1.17 -13.77 0.52
CA ALA A 56 -1.70 -14.96 1.19
C ALA A 56 -3.12 -14.76 1.72
N TYR A 57 -3.50 -13.50 1.97
CA TYR A 57 -4.81 -13.15 2.49
C TYR A 57 -5.80 -12.75 1.40
N SER A 58 -5.37 -12.73 0.13
CA SER A 58 -6.19 -12.24 -0.98
C SER A 58 -7.45 -13.08 -1.23
N SER A 59 -7.47 -14.33 -0.80
CA SER A 59 -8.64 -15.21 -0.91
C SER A 59 -9.67 -14.96 0.20
N ASN A 60 -9.31 -14.21 1.24
CA ASN A 60 -10.22 -13.91 2.33
C ASN A 60 -11.14 -12.76 1.91
N PRO A 61 -12.48 -12.98 1.85
CA PRO A 61 -13.40 -11.96 1.35
C PRO A 61 -13.47 -10.68 2.21
N PHE A 62 -12.97 -10.74 3.44
CA PHE A 62 -12.93 -9.57 4.33
C PHE A 62 -11.63 -8.80 4.18
N VAL A 63 -10.55 -9.47 3.79
CA VAL A 63 -9.24 -8.86 3.65
C VAL A 63 -9.01 -8.32 2.24
N ALA A 64 -9.53 -8.99 1.22
CA ALA A 64 -9.32 -8.60 -0.18
C ALA A 64 -9.68 -7.12 -0.45
N PRO A 65 -10.84 -6.60 0.01
CA PRO A 65 -11.15 -5.18 -0.20
C PRO A 65 -10.19 -4.25 0.51
N LEU A 66 -9.64 -4.66 1.66
CA LEU A 66 -8.65 -3.87 2.40
C LEU A 66 -7.35 -3.75 1.61
N ILE A 67 -6.94 -4.83 0.94
CA ILE A 67 -5.74 -4.84 0.10
C ILE A 67 -5.91 -3.86 -1.05
N GLU A 68 -7.05 -3.91 -1.74
CA GLU A 68 -7.34 -3.00 -2.84
C GLU A 68 -7.37 -1.54 -2.38
N GLY A 69 -8.02 -1.28 -1.24
CA GLY A 69 -8.07 0.06 -0.66
C GLY A 69 -6.68 0.57 -0.28
N MET A 70 -5.82 -0.31 0.22
CA MET A 70 -4.45 0.03 0.55
C MET A 70 -3.65 0.43 -0.70
N LYS A 71 -3.79 -0.35 -1.78
CA LYS A 71 -3.11 -0.03 -3.04
C LYS A 71 -3.53 1.34 -3.57
N GLU A 72 -4.81 1.63 -3.54
CA GLU A 72 -5.33 2.93 -3.98
C GLU A 72 -4.85 4.07 -3.10
N SER A 73 -4.82 3.84 -1.79
CA SER A 73 -4.37 4.83 -0.82
C SER A 73 -2.91 5.20 -1.05
N TYR A 74 -2.04 4.20 -1.26
CA TYR A 74 -0.63 4.45 -1.51
C TYR A 74 -0.40 5.11 -2.86
N ARG A 75 -1.17 4.71 -3.87
CA ARG A 75 -1.10 5.35 -5.18
C ARG A 75 -1.42 6.83 -5.07
N ALA A 76 -2.52 7.16 -4.40
CA ALA A 76 -2.93 8.55 -4.20
C ALA A 76 -1.87 9.34 -3.43
N ARG A 77 -1.26 8.73 -2.42
CA ARG A 77 -0.21 9.36 -1.62
C ARG A 77 1.03 9.67 -2.46
N ILE A 78 1.45 8.74 -3.32
CA ILE A 78 2.60 8.95 -4.20
C ILE A 78 2.33 10.10 -5.16
N ILE A 79 1.15 10.13 -5.78
CA ILE A 79 0.76 11.17 -6.71
C ILE A 79 0.72 12.53 -6.01
N GLU A 80 0.15 12.57 -4.80
CA GLU A 80 0.08 13.78 -4.00
C GLU A 80 1.48 14.30 -3.63
N GLN A 81 2.36 13.41 -3.18
CA GLN A 81 3.73 13.78 -2.84
C GLN A 81 4.50 14.31 -4.06
N ALA A 82 4.28 13.70 -5.21
CA ALA A 82 4.91 14.16 -6.46
C ALA A 82 4.46 15.59 -6.78
N ALA A 83 3.16 15.87 -6.66
CA ALA A 83 2.62 17.19 -6.91
C ALA A 83 3.17 18.21 -5.91
N GLU A 84 3.23 17.87 -4.64
CA GLU A 84 3.77 18.75 -3.59
C GLU A 84 5.24 19.10 -3.85
N ARG A 85 6.04 18.11 -4.21
CA ARG A 85 7.47 18.33 -4.48
C ARG A 85 7.68 19.21 -5.70
N ARG A 86 6.86 19.03 -6.74
CA ARG A 86 6.94 19.89 -7.94
C ARG A 86 6.58 21.32 -7.62
N LEU A 87 5.54 21.52 -6.82
CA LEU A 87 5.12 22.86 -6.39
C LEU A 87 6.20 23.53 -5.54
N ALA A 88 6.83 22.78 -4.64
CA ALA A 88 7.91 23.31 -3.81
C ALA A 88 9.11 23.73 -4.67
N GLY A 89 9.45 22.93 -5.69
CA GLY A 89 10.53 23.26 -6.61
C GLY A 89 10.25 24.49 -7.45
N GLU A 90 9.00 24.68 -7.86
CA GLU A 90 8.60 25.82 -8.69
C GLU A 90 8.61 27.14 -7.91
N LYS A 91 8.53 27.11 -6.61
CA LYS A 91 8.52 28.33 -5.77
C LYS A 91 9.90 28.95 -5.60
N GLU A 92 10.93 28.25 -5.99
CA GLU A 92 12.28 28.77 -5.92
C GLU A 92 12.63 29.54 -7.21
#